data_eb6d16228eb99a45c7d2c45c913f3a74
#
_entry.id   eb6d16228eb99a45c7d2c45c913f3a74
#
_cell.length_a   1.000
_cell.length_b   1.000
_cell.length_c   1.000
_cell.angle_alpha   90.00
_cell.angle_beta   90.00
_cell.angle_gamma   90.00
#
_symmetry.space_group_name_H-M   'P 1'
#
loop_
_entity.id
_entity.type
_entity.pdbx_description
1 polymer ?
#
loop_
_entity_poly.entity_id
_entity_poly.type
_entity_poly.pdbx_seq_one_letter_code
_entity_poly.pdbx_strand_id
1 'polypeptide(L)'
;TPKEYKAENQNWSISQGLDKNIYIANNIGLLEFNGARWKLYPSPNETILRSVKAIGEKIYSGSYMDFGYWKKNNFGILAYTSLSKELNIKLIEDEQFWDIIEIDNWILFQSLNRIYVLNSTDNSLQIIAAKTLITKMYAVDGSVYFQNENEGIYKIDNGKSILVTNDQLIKNSTVINIFIKDDFLLLETQEKGFYKLDKGKLIAWDISSNKLLSEVIVYNSIQLSDGSFLLGTISDGIIYLNSNGDLNYQINQNNGLGNNTVLSLFEDIDKNIWLGLDNGINYVEMNSPFKIYHDRSGELGSIYAMQIFDNNLYLGTNQGLFYKEINTKTDFKLIAGTEGQVWSLVILDNQLFCGHNNGTYLIINNEIQKISNIQGTWNIKSINGRDDLLLQGNYNGLNLLEKVDNTWRFKNKIKGFDNSSRYFEIGASNEIFVNHEYKGVFRIKIDSSFNNVVEVAIDSVIKGLNSSLLKYENKVLYAYKDGVLKYDELNKKFIKDTFLTKLYSSDNYLSGKLLYDPNKKSLWSFSKTELNYITPGQLSDQSIMNSVALNAIMRNGVRGYES
;
A
#
# COMPACT_ATOMS: atom_id res chain seq x y z
N THR A 1 -1.88 11.91 -10.23
CA THR A 1 -1.37 12.19 -11.59
C THR A 1 -1.53 13.65 -11.95
N PRO A 2 -0.74 14.23 -12.89
CA PRO A 2 -0.88 15.61 -13.37
C PRO A 2 -2.30 16.00 -13.79
N LYS A 3 -3.04 15.06 -14.37
CA LYS A 3 -4.45 15.24 -14.74
C LYS A 3 -5.38 15.45 -13.53
N GLU A 4 -5.09 14.80 -12.41
CA GLU A 4 -5.91 14.90 -11.18
C GLU A 4 -5.67 16.20 -10.45
N TYR A 5 -4.42 16.64 -10.31
CA TYR A 5 -4.09 17.87 -9.62
C TYR A 5 -4.03 19.11 -10.57
N LYS A 6 -4.21 18.89 -11.88
CA LYS A 6 -4.32 19.93 -12.93
C LYS A 6 -3.13 20.89 -12.97
N ALA A 7 -1.91 20.34 -12.87
CA ALA A 7 -0.67 21.07 -12.94
C ALA A 7 0.38 20.30 -13.74
N GLU A 8 1.60 20.82 -13.84
CA GLU A 8 2.72 20.21 -14.55
C GLU A 8 3.26 18.98 -13.84
N ASN A 9 4.11 18.23 -14.53
CA ASN A 9 4.58 16.90 -14.11
C ASN A 9 5.47 16.93 -12.87
N GLN A 10 6.43 17.88 -12.80
CA GLN A 10 7.51 17.89 -11.81
C GLN A 10 7.08 18.52 -10.48
N ASN A 11 7.45 17.87 -9.38
CA ASN A 11 7.11 18.28 -8.02
C ASN A 11 8.38 18.32 -7.15
N TRP A 12 8.89 19.54 -6.94
CA TRP A 12 10.26 19.80 -6.46
C TRP A 12 10.44 19.76 -4.96
N SER A 13 9.41 20.16 -4.21
CA SER A 13 9.46 20.26 -2.76
C SER A 13 8.07 20.07 -2.17
N ILE A 14 7.98 19.48 -0.97
CA ILE A 14 6.74 19.18 -0.27
C ILE A 14 6.83 19.65 1.17
N SER A 15 5.74 20.21 1.69
CA SER A 15 5.62 20.59 3.09
C SER A 15 4.18 20.46 3.58
N GLN A 16 3.97 20.32 4.88
CA GLN A 16 2.66 20.25 5.50
C GLN A 16 2.42 21.47 6.41
N GLY A 17 1.26 22.09 6.28
CA GLY A 17 0.84 23.21 7.13
C GLY A 17 0.22 22.78 8.47
N LEU A 18 0.03 23.74 9.37
CA LEU A 18 -0.68 23.53 10.63
C LEU A 18 -2.14 23.08 10.44
N ASP A 19 -2.72 23.40 9.29
CA ASP A 19 -4.06 22.96 8.85
C ASP A 19 -4.07 21.53 8.31
N LYS A 20 -2.94 20.83 8.40
CA LYS A 20 -2.68 19.50 7.83
C LYS A 20 -2.74 19.42 6.30
N ASN A 21 -2.95 20.54 5.60
CA ASN A 21 -2.87 20.56 4.14
C ASN A 21 -1.44 20.30 3.67
N ILE A 22 -1.31 19.60 2.57
CA ILE A 22 -0.02 19.36 1.90
C ILE A 22 0.16 20.44 0.85
N TYR A 23 1.33 21.04 0.85
CA TYR A 23 1.75 22.07 -0.09
C TYR A 23 2.93 21.58 -0.92
N ILE A 24 2.84 21.74 -2.24
CA ILE A 24 3.86 21.20 -3.16
C ILE A 24 4.29 22.29 -4.15
N ALA A 25 5.60 22.46 -4.28
CA ALA A 25 6.20 23.31 -5.30
C ALA A 25 6.18 22.58 -6.65
N ASN A 26 5.45 23.13 -7.61
CA ASN A 26 5.28 22.58 -8.95
C ASN A 26 5.76 23.59 -10.02
N ASN A 27 6.02 23.12 -11.23
CA ASN A 27 6.51 23.95 -12.33
C ASN A 27 5.65 25.18 -12.62
N ILE A 28 4.36 25.14 -12.36
CA ILE A 28 3.44 26.27 -12.68
C ILE A 28 2.88 26.97 -11.44
N GLY A 29 3.26 26.55 -10.24
CA GLY A 29 2.81 27.20 -9.02
C GLY A 29 2.77 26.31 -7.77
N LEU A 30 2.04 26.77 -6.78
CA LEU A 30 1.83 26.08 -5.51
C LEU A 30 0.60 25.21 -5.58
N LEU A 31 0.75 23.91 -5.35
CA LEU A 31 -0.34 22.97 -5.16
C LEU A 31 -0.71 22.88 -3.67
N GLU A 32 -1.99 22.93 -3.35
CA GLU A 32 -2.56 22.65 -2.04
C GLU A 32 -3.45 21.42 -2.12
N PHE A 33 -3.25 20.44 -1.21
CA PHE A 33 -4.11 19.29 -1.04
C PHE A 33 -4.67 19.24 0.37
N ASN A 34 -6.00 19.24 0.51
CA ASN A 34 -6.70 19.26 1.79
C ASN A 34 -7.23 17.90 2.25
N GLY A 35 -6.65 16.80 1.75
CA GLY A 35 -7.10 15.44 2.00
C GLY A 35 -8.18 14.94 1.04
N ALA A 36 -8.88 15.84 0.31
CA ALA A 36 -9.95 15.48 -0.61
C ALA A 36 -9.79 16.09 -2.01
N ARG A 37 -9.27 17.31 -2.09
CA ARG A 37 -9.20 18.09 -3.34
C ARG A 37 -7.85 18.77 -3.50
N TRP A 38 -7.41 18.84 -4.73
CA TRP A 38 -6.27 19.62 -5.18
C TRP A 38 -6.70 21.02 -5.57
N LYS A 39 -5.88 22.01 -5.23
CA LYS A 39 -6.02 23.39 -5.68
C LYS A 39 -4.66 23.91 -6.11
N LEU A 40 -4.62 24.50 -7.32
CA LEU A 40 -3.43 25.16 -7.86
C LEU A 40 -3.53 26.67 -7.62
N TYR A 41 -2.45 27.24 -7.13
CA TYR A 41 -2.21 28.68 -7.06
C TYR A 41 -1.05 28.99 -8.02
N PRO A 42 -1.31 29.61 -9.18
CA PRO A 42 -0.27 29.92 -10.16
C PRO A 42 0.85 30.74 -9.56
N SER A 43 2.08 30.50 -10.01
CA SER A 43 3.23 31.29 -9.60
C SER A 43 3.02 32.76 -9.99
N PRO A 44 3.27 33.73 -9.08
CA PRO A 44 3.00 35.14 -9.33
C PRO A 44 3.80 35.76 -10.49
N ASN A 45 4.93 35.17 -10.83
CA ASN A 45 5.81 35.58 -11.93
C ASN A 45 5.81 34.60 -13.10
N GLU A 46 4.82 33.66 -13.14
CA GLU A 46 4.68 32.65 -14.18
C GLU A 46 5.93 31.76 -14.37
N THR A 47 6.69 31.55 -13.28
CA THR A 47 7.91 30.73 -13.29
C THR A 47 7.78 29.53 -12.38
N ILE A 48 8.76 28.64 -12.45
CA ILE A 48 8.80 27.41 -11.64
C ILE A 48 8.97 27.74 -10.17
N LEU A 49 8.14 27.14 -9.29
CA LEU A 49 8.44 27.03 -7.88
C LEU A 49 9.39 25.85 -7.65
N ARG A 50 10.53 26.12 -6.97
CA ARG A 50 11.55 25.11 -6.65
C ARG A 50 11.46 24.61 -5.21
N SER A 51 11.09 25.48 -4.29
CA SER A 51 11.05 25.15 -2.87
C SER A 51 9.76 25.62 -2.21
N VAL A 52 9.32 24.88 -1.21
CA VAL A 52 8.18 25.22 -0.35
C VAL A 52 8.44 24.78 1.08
N LYS A 53 8.08 25.64 2.05
CA LYS A 53 8.16 25.35 3.48
C LYS A 53 7.00 26.01 4.20
N ALA A 54 6.16 25.21 4.85
CA ALA A 54 5.11 25.72 5.72
C ALA A 54 5.69 26.04 7.11
N ILE A 55 5.52 27.28 7.57
CA ILE A 55 6.02 27.77 8.85
C ILE A 55 4.90 28.60 9.50
N GLY A 56 4.34 28.12 10.60
CA GLY A 56 3.19 28.77 11.21
C GLY A 56 2.01 28.87 10.24
N GLU A 57 1.48 30.08 10.08
CA GLU A 57 0.38 30.36 9.14
C GLU A 57 0.84 30.73 7.72
N LYS A 58 2.13 30.78 7.47
CA LYS A 58 2.71 31.17 6.19
C LYS A 58 3.29 29.98 5.47
N ILE A 59 3.13 29.95 4.15
CA ILE A 59 3.75 28.94 3.27
C ILE A 59 4.82 29.66 2.46
N TYR A 60 6.07 29.51 2.86
CA TYR A 60 7.20 30.13 2.16
C TYR A 60 7.49 29.38 0.87
N SER A 61 7.87 30.11 -0.18
CA SER A 61 8.23 29.51 -1.47
C SER A 61 9.37 30.28 -2.13
N GLY A 62 10.18 29.52 -2.87
CA GLY A 62 11.24 30.04 -3.70
C GLY A 62 11.02 29.70 -5.17
N SER A 63 11.24 30.69 -6.05
CA SER A 63 11.05 30.57 -7.49
C SER A 63 12.24 31.12 -8.26
N TYR A 64 12.11 31.32 -9.56
CA TYR A 64 13.05 32.09 -10.37
C TYR A 64 12.90 33.58 -10.07
N MET A 65 13.99 34.24 -9.71
CA MET A 65 14.09 35.69 -9.45
C MET A 65 13.09 36.21 -8.39
N ASP A 66 12.59 35.34 -7.49
CA ASP A 66 11.71 35.76 -6.40
C ASP A 66 11.63 34.71 -5.29
N PHE A 67 11.48 35.18 -4.05
CA PHE A 67 11.07 34.37 -2.91
C PHE A 67 10.12 35.16 -2.01
N GLY A 68 9.24 34.44 -1.32
CA GLY A 68 8.25 35.08 -0.49
C GLY A 68 7.38 34.05 0.24
N TYR A 69 6.20 34.45 0.60
CA TYR A 69 5.26 33.58 1.30
C TYR A 69 3.82 33.76 0.80
N TRP A 70 3.06 32.70 0.98
CA TRP A 70 1.62 32.67 0.80
C TRP A 70 0.95 32.67 2.18
N LYS A 71 -0.12 33.45 2.33
CA LYS A 71 -0.96 33.46 3.53
C LYS A 71 -2.43 33.44 3.14
N LYS A 72 -3.26 32.69 3.90
CA LYS A 72 -4.71 32.65 3.69
C LYS A 72 -5.31 34.00 4.08
N ASN A 73 -6.10 34.57 3.18
CA ASN A 73 -6.92 35.75 3.45
C ASN A 73 -8.21 35.35 4.21
N ASN A 74 -9.07 36.32 4.53
CA ASN A 74 -10.31 36.11 5.25
C ASN A 74 -11.30 35.16 4.55
N PHE A 75 -11.10 34.86 3.27
CA PHE A 75 -11.89 33.92 2.49
C PHE A 75 -11.22 32.52 2.39
N GLY A 76 -10.13 32.28 3.09
CA GLY A 76 -9.38 31.03 3.04
C GLY A 76 -8.59 30.80 1.74
N ILE A 77 -8.38 31.86 0.95
CA ILE A 77 -7.62 31.82 -0.30
C ILE A 77 -6.20 32.29 -0.04
N LEU A 78 -5.21 31.54 -0.49
CA LEU A 78 -3.80 31.93 -0.39
C LEU A 78 -3.52 33.14 -1.29
N ALA A 79 -2.91 34.15 -0.69
CA ALA A 79 -2.38 35.34 -1.38
C ALA A 79 -0.86 35.38 -1.19
N TYR A 80 -0.14 35.70 -2.26
CA TYR A 80 1.32 35.77 -2.26
C TYR A 80 1.83 37.15 -1.88
N THR A 81 2.89 37.16 -1.09
CA THR A 81 3.70 38.35 -0.78
C THR A 81 5.15 38.08 -1.14
N SER A 82 5.71 38.89 -2.06
CA SER A 82 7.12 38.81 -2.46
C SER A 82 8.01 39.47 -1.41
N LEU A 83 8.83 38.72 -0.73
CA LEU A 83 9.83 39.23 0.22
C LEU A 83 11.00 39.91 -0.49
N SER A 84 11.40 39.41 -1.64
CA SER A 84 12.50 40.03 -2.43
C SER A 84 12.15 41.46 -2.83
N LYS A 85 10.89 41.76 -3.16
CA LYS A 85 10.39 43.10 -3.51
C LYS A 85 10.14 43.95 -2.27
N GLU A 86 9.49 43.39 -1.24
CA GLU A 86 9.15 44.10 -0.01
C GLU A 86 10.40 44.61 0.72
N LEU A 87 11.47 43.82 0.75
CA LEU A 87 12.74 44.15 1.37
C LEU A 87 13.73 44.83 0.40
N ASN A 88 13.32 45.16 -0.83
CA ASN A 88 14.17 45.77 -1.88
C ASN A 88 15.51 45.03 -2.11
N ILE A 89 15.46 43.69 -2.17
CA ILE A 89 16.66 42.87 -2.28
C ILE A 89 17.15 42.89 -3.74
N LYS A 90 18.44 43.23 -3.92
CA LYS A 90 19.08 43.09 -5.22
C LYS A 90 19.52 41.65 -5.47
N LEU A 91 18.73 40.94 -6.25
CA LEU A 91 19.03 39.58 -6.68
C LEU A 91 20.14 39.56 -7.75
N ILE A 92 20.82 38.40 -7.89
CA ILE A 92 21.74 38.13 -9.01
C ILE A 92 20.90 37.75 -10.23
N GLU A 93 21.37 38.01 -11.44
CA GLU A 93 20.72 37.58 -12.66
C GLU A 93 20.58 36.04 -12.70
N ASP A 94 19.42 35.57 -13.12
CA ASP A 94 19.06 34.14 -13.17
C ASP A 94 19.04 33.39 -11.82
N GLU A 95 18.86 34.11 -10.72
CA GLU A 95 18.85 33.49 -9.38
C GLU A 95 17.58 32.67 -9.15
N GLN A 96 17.75 31.41 -8.73
CA GLN A 96 16.67 30.48 -8.39
C GLN A 96 16.83 30.02 -6.93
N PHE A 97 15.70 29.85 -6.23
CA PHE A 97 15.69 29.49 -4.82
C PHE A 97 15.29 28.03 -4.64
N TRP A 98 16.30 27.19 -4.39
CA TRP A 98 16.17 25.72 -4.44
C TRP A 98 15.74 25.09 -3.12
N ASP A 99 16.02 25.72 -1.99
CA ASP A 99 15.70 25.16 -0.68
C ASP A 99 15.33 26.25 0.33
N ILE A 100 14.51 25.85 1.34
CA ILE A 100 14.09 26.72 2.45
C ILE A 100 14.24 25.94 3.75
N ILE A 101 15.03 26.47 4.67
CA ILE A 101 15.23 25.93 6.01
C ILE A 101 14.67 26.90 7.05
N GLU A 102 14.02 26.35 8.11
CA GLU A 102 13.64 27.06 9.31
C GLU A 102 14.47 26.56 10.48
N ILE A 103 15.06 27.47 11.22
CA ILE A 103 15.71 27.22 12.52
C ILE A 103 15.34 28.36 13.47
N ASP A 104 14.69 28.06 14.57
CA ASP A 104 14.18 29.03 15.55
C ASP A 104 13.37 30.14 14.85
N ASN A 105 13.84 31.40 14.95
CA ASN A 105 13.22 32.55 14.31
C ASN A 105 13.85 32.90 12.94
N TRP A 106 14.68 32.03 12.41
CA TRP A 106 15.39 32.27 11.15
C TRP A 106 14.83 31.43 10.02
N ILE A 107 14.62 32.06 8.88
CA ILE A 107 14.21 31.42 7.64
C ILE A 107 15.30 31.65 6.60
N LEU A 108 15.85 30.56 6.10
CA LEU A 108 16.96 30.60 5.15
C LEU A 108 16.46 30.21 3.76
N PHE A 109 16.76 31.04 2.77
CA PHE A 109 16.49 30.74 1.36
C PHE A 109 17.82 30.53 0.64
N GLN A 110 17.97 29.38 0.02
CA GLN A 110 19.19 29.01 -0.69
C GLN A 110 19.03 29.21 -2.20
N SER A 111 19.93 30.00 -2.77
CA SER A 111 20.26 29.97 -4.21
C SER A 111 21.57 29.23 -4.45
N LEU A 112 21.97 29.07 -5.72
CA LEU A 112 23.28 28.50 -6.03
C LEU A 112 24.46 29.38 -5.58
N ASN A 113 24.24 30.67 -5.41
CA ASN A 113 25.29 31.63 -5.12
C ASN A 113 25.23 32.20 -3.71
N ARG A 114 24.09 32.13 -3.04
CA ARG A 114 23.83 32.81 -1.77
C ARG A 114 22.86 32.04 -0.87
N ILE A 115 22.99 32.29 0.43
CA ILE A 115 21.99 31.95 1.44
C ILE A 115 21.50 33.26 2.02
N TYR A 116 20.20 33.51 1.91
CA TYR A 116 19.48 34.64 2.49
C TYR A 116 18.95 34.24 3.84
N VAL A 117 19.42 34.84 4.91
CA VAL A 117 19.07 34.53 6.31
C VAL A 117 18.17 35.61 6.81
N LEU A 118 16.85 35.33 6.84
CA LEU A 118 15.79 36.25 7.24
C LEU A 118 15.39 35.99 8.69
N ASN A 119 15.37 37.02 9.53
CA ASN A 119 14.75 36.94 10.83
C ASN A 119 13.23 37.16 10.69
N SER A 120 12.42 36.18 11.12
CA SER A 120 10.96 36.23 10.99
C SER A 120 10.28 37.20 11.95
N THR A 121 11.01 37.72 12.97
CA THR A 121 10.47 38.61 14.03
C THR A 121 10.59 40.07 13.63
N ASP A 122 11.73 40.49 13.07
CA ASP A 122 12.04 41.91 12.77
C ASP A 122 12.30 42.18 11.29
N ASN A 123 12.21 41.13 10.43
CA ASN A 123 12.51 41.15 9.00
C ASN A 123 13.95 41.57 8.66
N SER A 124 14.88 41.52 9.61
CA SER A 124 16.27 41.75 9.31
C SER A 124 16.85 40.65 8.42
N LEU A 125 17.67 41.03 7.44
CA LEU A 125 18.20 40.13 6.45
C LEU A 125 19.73 40.17 6.45
N GLN A 126 20.35 38.98 6.50
CA GLN A 126 21.75 38.77 6.24
C GLN A 126 21.97 37.92 5.00
N ILE A 127 23.00 38.18 4.23
CA ILE A 127 23.32 37.40 3.03
C ILE A 127 24.71 36.75 3.22
N ILE A 128 24.74 35.45 3.06
CA ILE A 128 25.99 34.68 3.04
C ILE A 128 26.29 34.32 1.59
N ALA A 129 27.36 34.88 1.04
CA ALA A 129 27.77 34.56 -0.32
C ALA A 129 28.63 33.29 -0.34
N ALA A 130 28.42 32.47 -1.32
CA ALA A 130 29.26 31.30 -1.57
C ALA A 130 30.61 31.69 -2.18
N LYS A 131 31.60 30.84 -1.96
CA LYS A 131 32.90 30.96 -2.68
C LYS A 131 32.82 30.39 -4.09
N THR A 132 32.09 29.28 -4.21
CA THR A 132 31.74 28.59 -5.45
C THR A 132 30.22 28.41 -5.48
N LEU A 133 29.69 27.39 -6.15
CA LEU A 133 28.25 27.11 -6.11
C LEU A 133 27.88 26.37 -4.84
N ILE A 134 26.74 26.73 -4.24
CA ILE A 134 26.12 25.98 -3.15
C ILE A 134 25.31 24.87 -3.78
N THR A 135 25.70 23.62 -3.56
CA THR A 135 24.94 22.48 -4.08
C THR A 135 23.68 22.22 -3.26
N LYS A 136 23.78 22.27 -1.94
CA LYS A 136 22.65 22.08 -1.02
C LYS A 136 22.96 22.64 0.38
N MET A 137 21.94 22.98 1.16
CA MET A 137 22.04 23.27 2.58
C MET A 137 21.30 22.24 3.43
N TYR A 138 21.71 22.11 4.70
CA TYR A 138 21.23 21.07 5.61
C TYR A 138 20.97 21.66 6.98
N ALA A 139 19.81 21.35 7.58
CA ALA A 139 19.51 21.64 8.99
C ALA A 139 19.82 20.40 9.83
N VAL A 140 20.74 20.52 10.75
CA VAL A 140 21.20 19.41 11.59
C VAL A 140 21.46 19.91 13.00
N ASP A 141 20.73 19.39 13.97
CA ASP A 141 20.90 19.70 15.39
C ASP A 141 21.02 21.21 15.70
N GLY A 142 20.00 21.96 15.28
CA GLY A 142 19.97 23.41 15.49
C GLY A 142 21.04 24.22 14.74
N SER A 143 21.73 23.59 13.80
CA SER A 143 22.80 24.23 13.00
C SER A 143 22.50 24.11 11.51
N VAL A 144 22.99 25.06 10.71
CA VAL A 144 22.91 25.00 9.26
C VAL A 144 24.27 24.68 8.68
N TYR A 145 24.33 23.65 7.88
CA TYR A 145 25.48 23.28 7.07
C TYR A 145 25.13 23.49 5.59
N PHE A 146 26.14 23.65 4.76
CA PHE A 146 25.98 23.73 3.31
C PHE A 146 27.25 23.26 2.60
N GLN A 147 27.11 22.73 1.40
CA GLN A 147 28.23 22.33 0.57
C GLN A 147 28.55 23.43 -0.46
N ASN A 148 29.79 23.90 -0.48
CA ASN A 148 30.34 24.59 -1.63
C ASN A 148 31.00 23.58 -2.58
N GLU A 149 30.60 23.62 -3.83
CA GLU A 149 31.08 22.71 -4.88
C GLU A 149 32.63 22.81 -5.00
N ASN A 150 33.30 21.65 -5.04
CA ASN A 150 34.77 21.50 -5.10
C ASN A 150 35.54 22.07 -3.90
N GLU A 151 34.87 22.60 -2.89
CA GLU A 151 35.51 23.23 -1.73
C GLU A 151 35.34 22.37 -0.46
N GLY A 152 34.12 22.01 -0.09
CA GLY A 152 33.84 21.24 1.11
C GLY A 152 32.53 21.59 1.78
N ILE A 153 32.33 21.08 3.01
CA ILE A 153 31.18 21.39 3.86
C ILE A 153 31.53 22.54 4.80
N TYR A 154 30.64 23.50 4.86
CA TYR A 154 30.68 24.67 5.74
C TYR A 154 29.51 24.63 6.72
N LYS A 155 29.72 25.25 7.89
CA LYS A 155 28.69 25.54 8.89
C LYS A 155 28.49 27.04 8.98
N ILE A 156 27.26 27.48 9.14
CA ILE A 156 26.97 28.87 9.48
C ILE A 156 27.11 29.04 11.00
N ASP A 157 27.99 29.91 11.43
CA ASP A 157 28.17 30.26 12.83
C ASP A 157 28.37 31.79 12.96
N ASN A 158 27.56 32.42 13.81
CA ASN A 158 27.55 33.87 13.99
C ASN A 158 27.50 34.65 12.66
N GLY A 159 26.69 34.17 11.71
CA GLY A 159 26.52 34.76 10.37
C GLY A 159 27.73 34.62 9.43
N LYS A 160 28.68 33.75 9.77
CA LYS A 160 29.89 33.49 8.95
C LYS A 160 29.95 32.03 8.56
N SER A 161 30.54 31.77 7.40
CA SER A 161 30.81 30.41 6.90
C SER A 161 32.12 29.87 7.50
N ILE A 162 32.02 28.81 8.30
CA ILE A 162 33.15 28.11 8.90
C ILE A 162 33.35 26.77 8.22
N LEU A 163 34.55 26.48 7.73
CA LEU A 163 34.88 25.20 7.10
C LEU A 163 34.84 24.08 8.15
N VAL A 164 34.06 23.02 7.86
CA VAL A 164 33.92 21.82 8.69
C VAL A 164 34.82 20.70 8.18
N THR A 165 34.76 20.44 6.88
CA THR A 165 35.64 19.47 6.22
C THR A 165 35.85 19.83 4.76
N ASN A 166 37.08 19.62 4.29
CA ASN A 166 37.48 19.72 2.88
C ASN A 166 38.08 18.40 2.38
N ASP A 167 37.58 17.28 2.95
CA ASP A 167 38.02 15.95 2.53
C ASP A 167 37.86 15.77 1.01
N GLN A 168 38.79 15.06 0.40
CA GLN A 168 38.84 14.89 -1.05
C GLN A 168 37.57 14.18 -1.61
N LEU A 169 36.95 13.33 -0.82
CA LEU A 169 35.69 12.68 -1.20
C LEU A 169 34.58 13.73 -1.38
N ILE A 170 34.46 14.67 -0.46
CA ILE A 170 33.44 15.74 -0.49
C ILE A 170 33.68 16.72 -1.61
N LYS A 171 34.96 17.02 -1.91
CA LYS A 171 35.31 17.88 -3.06
C LYS A 171 34.88 17.28 -4.40
N ASN A 172 34.87 15.94 -4.49
CA ASN A 172 34.58 15.20 -5.72
C ASN A 172 33.20 14.53 -5.74
N SER A 173 32.35 14.81 -4.77
CA SER A 173 31.04 14.19 -4.65
C SER A 173 30.02 15.17 -4.10
N THR A 174 28.79 15.12 -4.62
CA THR A 174 27.66 15.86 -4.05
C THR A 174 27.18 15.16 -2.78
N VAL A 175 27.06 15.91 -1.70
CA VAL A 175 26.40 15.47 -0.47
C VAL A 175 24.90 15.68 -0.65
N ILE A 176 24.12 14.63 -0.49
CA ILE A 176 22.68 14.68 -0.62
C ILE A 176 22.02 15.13 0.68
N ASN A 177 22.51 14.61 1.80
CA ASN A 177 22.01 15.02 3.11
C ASN A 177 23.06 14.81 4.21
N ILE A 178 22.85 15.48 5.35
CA ILE A 178 23.63 15.32 6.58
C ILE A 178 22.67 15.01 7.70
N PHE A 179 22.92 13.94 8.43
CA PHE A 179 22.11 13.47 9.56
C PHE A 179 22.95 13.44 10.84
N ILE A 180 22.27 13.33 11.99
CA ILE A 180 22.91 12.95 13.24
C ILE A 180 22.66 11.48 13.52
N LYS A 181 23.70 10.75 13.88
CA LYS A 181 23.63 9.38 14.34
C LYS A 181 24.71 9.12 15.40
N ASP A 182 24.31 8.65 16.57
CA ASP A 182 25.23 8.29 17.67
C ASP A 182 26.29 9.41 17.95
N ASP A 183 25.85 10.67 18.04
CA ASP A 183 26.66 11.87 18.32
C ASP A 183 27.68 12.27 17.22
N PHE A 184 27.58 11.71 16.02
CA PHE A 184 28.41 12.16 14.89
C PHE A 184 27.55 12.59 13.68
N LEU A 185 28.16 13.42 12.83
CA LEU A 185 27.53 13.76 11.54
C LEU A 185 27.70 12.60 10.56
N LEU A 186 26.58 12.16 10.02
CA LEU A 186 26.51 11.14 8.99
C LEU A 186 26.17 11.83 7.66
N LEU A 187 27.13 11.86 6.74
CA LEU A 187 27.00 12.48 5.43
C LEU A 187 26.60 11.41 4.41
N GLU A 188 25.54 11.67 3.65
CA GLU A 188 25.12 10.84 2.53
C GLU A 188 25.59 11.47 1.22
N THR A 189 26.30 10.71 0.40
CA THR A 189 26.77 11.15 -0.91
C THR A 189 25.86 10.60 -2.03
N GLN A 190 25.86 11.26 -3.16
CA GLN A 190 25.01 10.93 -4.30
C GLN A 190 25.20 9.50 -4.82
N GLU A 191 26.44 8.99 -4.84
CA GLU A 191 26.79 7.73 -5.50
C GLU A 191 27.67 6.80 -4.66
N LYS A 192 28.09 7.22 -3.45
CA LYS A 192 29.07 6.46 -2.66
C LYS A 192 28.55 6.05 -1.28
N GLY A 193 27.24 6.25 -1.02
CA GLY A 193 26.62 5.91 0.25
C GLY A 193 27.00 6.85 1.40
N PHE A 194 27.06 6.33 2.62
CA PHE A 194 27.16 7.10 3.85
C PHE A 194 28.57 7.12 4.45
N TYR A 195 28.93 8.26 5.02
CA TYR A 195 30.22 8.49 5.68
C TYR A 195 30.04 9.20 7.02
N LYS A 196 30.72 8.72 8.05
CA LYS A 196 30.83 9.37 9.35
C LYS A 196 31.90 10.44 9.29
N LEU A 197 31.60 11.63 9.81
CA LEU A 197 32.56 12.68 9.96
C LEU A 197 33.20 12.63 11.36
N ASP A 198 34.46 12.25 11.46
CA ASP A 198 35.24 12.25 12.70
C ASP A 198 36.45 13.17 12.56
N LYS A 199 36.49 14.22 13.40
CA LYS A 199 37.59 15.20 13.46
C LYS A 199 38.02 15.74 12.09
N GLY A 200 37.05 16.03 11.23
CA GLY A 200 37.25 16.57 9.88
C GLY A 200 37.61 15.54 8.80
N LYS A 201 37.69 14.25 9.14
CA LYS A 201 37.94 13.16 8.20
C LYS A 201 36.65 12.32 8.01
N LEU A 202 36.51 11.79 6.81
CA LEU A 202 35.40 10.90 6.46
C LEU A 202 35.82 9.44 6.60
N ILE A 203 34.96 8.67 7.30
CA ILE A 203 35.11 7.24 7.47
C ILE A 203 33.83 6.61 6.92
N ALA A 204 33.96 5.65 6.00
CA ALA A 204 32.78 4.97 5.45
C ALA A 204 31.94 4.30 6.59
N TRP A 205 30.63 4.49 6.53
CA TRP A 205 29.74 3.75 7.40
C TRP A 205 29.52 2.36 6.81
N ASP A 206 30.08 1.34 7.46
CA ASP A 206 29.98 -0.04 6.97
C ASP A 206 28.59 -0.61 7.26
N ILE A 207 27.78 -0.73 6.21
CA ILE A 207 26.41 -1.21 6.25
C ILE A 207 26.15 -2.20 5.11
N SER A 208 25.21 -3.11 5.31
CA SER A 208 24.85 -4.15 4.33
C SER A 208 24.40 -3.59 2.97
N SER A 209 23.87 -2.37 2.96
CA SER A 209 23.36 -1.69 1.76
C SER A 209 24.44 -1.00 0.92
N ASN A 210 25.71 -0.95 1.34
CA ASN A 210 26.76 -0.21 0.62
C ASN A 210 26.90 -0.59 -0.85
N LYS A 211 26.75 -1.89 -1.16
CA LYS A 211 26.79 -2.34 -2.55
C LYS A 211 25.64 -1.75 -3.37
N LEU A 212 24.42 -1.80 -2.86
CA LEU A 212 23.25 -1.21 -3.53
C LEU A 212 23.44 0.30 -3.73
N LEU A 213 23.90 1.00 -2.70
CA LEU A 213 24.09 2.46 -2.74
C LEU A 213 25.21 2.91 -3.70
N SER A 214 26.14 2.04 -4.05
CA SER A 214 27.15 2.31 -5.08
C SER A 214 26.67 2.07 -6.52
N GLU A 215 25.49 1.48 -6.70
CA GLU A 215 24.89 1.16 -8.00
C GLU A 215 23.75 2.12 -8.37
N VAL A 216 23.34 3.02 -7.46
CA VAL A 216 22.22 3.96 -7.65
C VAL A 216 22.65 5.41 -7.49
N ILE A 217 21.91 6.33 -8.11
CA ILE A 217 22.11 7.77 -7.97
C ILE A 217 21.01 8.32 -7.07
N VAL A 218 21.39 8.69 -5.84
CA VAL A 218 20.47 9.31 -4.88
C VAL A 218 20.30 10.79 -5.23
N TYR A 219 19.07 11.26 -5.30
CA TYR A 219 18.74 12.66 -5.58
C TYR A 219 18.28 13.41 -4.34
N ASN A 220 17.52 12.76 -3.47
CA ASN A 220 17.02 13.32 -2.22
C ASN A 220 16.92 12.24 -1.14
N SER A 221 17.02 12.64 0.12
CA SER A 221 16.82 11.72 1.23
C SER A 221 16.28 12.43 2.46
N ILE A 222 15.63 11.67 3.33
CA ILE A 222 15.17 12.11 4.64
C ILE A 222 15.45 11.03 5.67
N GLN A 223 15.69 11.44 6.92
CA GLN A 223 15.60 10.56 8.07
C GLN A 223 14.18 10.63 8.61
N LEU A 224 13.55 9.47 8.76
CA LEU A 224 12.20 9.35 9.28
C LEU A 224 12.19 9.49 10.81
N SER A 225 11.03 9.76 11.36
CA SER A 225 10.84 9.98 12.80
C SER A 225 11.18 8.76 13.68
N ASP A 226 11.26 7.56 13.10
CA ASP A 226 11.73 6.32 13.75
C ASP A 226 13.23 6.09 13.64
N GLY A 227 13.98 7.04 13.04
CA GLY A 227 15.41 6.97 12.83
C GLY A 227 15.86 6.19 11.59
N SER A 228 14.94 5.65 10.82
CA SER A 228 15.22 5.00 9.52
C SER A 228 15.50 6.03 8.42
N PHE A 229 16.02 5.59 7.27
CA PHE A 229 16.36 6.47 6.15
C PHE A 229 15.54 6.12 4.92
N LEU A 230 15.01 7.15 4.26
CA LEU A 230 14.35 7.03 2.99
C LEU A 230 15.09 7.82 1.92
N LEU A 231 15.53 7.12 0.87
CA LEU A 231 16.31 7.68 -0.21
C LEU A 231 15.48 7.67 -1.49
N GLY A 232 15.38 8.82 -2.14
CA GLY A 232 14.79 8.99 -3.47
C GLY A 232 15.88 9.01 -4.52
N THR A 233 15.74 8.19 -5.55
CA THR A 233 16.75 8.02 -6.60
C THR A 233 16.30 8.62 -7.94
N ILE A 234 17.21 8.71 -8.90
CA ILE A 234 16.91 9.17 -10.26
C ILE A 234 16.20 8.07 -11.08
N SER A 235 16.63 6.81 -10.97
CA SER A 235 16.17 5.72 -11.85
C SER A 235 15.56 4.52 -11.13
N ASP A 236 15.69 4.44 -9.80
CA ASP A 236 15.45 3.23 -9.04
C ASP A 236 14.31 3.35 -8.01
N GLY A 237 13.58 4.47 -8.04
CA GLY A 237 12.47 4.76 -7.14
C GLY A 237 12.94 5.15 -5.74
N ILE A 238 12.33 4.60 -4.70
CA ILE A 238 12.72 4.82 -3.31
C ILE A 238 13.39 3.59 -2.71
N ILE A 239 14.40 3.84 -1.88
CA ILE A 239 15.10 2.84 -1.08
C ILE A 239 14.84 3.17 0.39
N TYR A 240 14.27 2.23 1.12
CA TYR A 240 14.00 2.36 2.55
C TYR A 240 14.98 1.49 3.34
N LEU A 241 15.81 2.15 4.14
CA LEU A 241 16.77 1.52 5.03
C LEU A 241 16.31 1.67 6.48
N ASN A 242 16.52 0.64 7.30
CA ASN A 242 16.34 0.78 8.74
C ASN A 242 17.39 1.71 9.36
N SER A 243 17.28 2.01 10.64
CA SER A 243 18.21 2.88 11.37
C SER A 243 19.66 2.36 11.41
N ASN A 244 19.90 1.07 11.14
CA ASN A 244 21.23 0.47 11.05
C ASN A 244 21.81 0.49 9.63
N GLY A 245 21.03 0.98 8.64
CA GLY A 245 21.43 1.02 7.24
C GLY A 245 21.15 -0.26 6.46
N ASP A 246 20.40 -1.21 7.02
CA ASP A 246 20.00 -2.41 6.29
C ASP A 246 18.78 -2.12 5.41
N LEU A 247 18.75 -2.73 4.23
CA LEU A 247 17.64 -2.59 3.30
C LEU A 247 16.37 -3.26 3.83
N ASN A 248 15.34 -2.46 4.10
CA ASN A 248 14.00 -2.96 4.39
C ASN A 248 13.27 -3.32 3.09
N TYR A 249 13.10 -2.34 2.19
CA TYR A 249 12.50 -2.56 0.87
C TYR A 249 12.87 -1.45 -0.12
N GLN A 250 12.64 -1.73 -1.39
CA GLN A 250 12.73 -0.79 -2.50
C GLN A 250 11.40 -0.78 -3.25
N ILE A 251 10.91 0.43 -3.55
CA ILE A 251 9.68 0.61 -4.35
C ILE A 251 10.04 1.43 -5.59
N ASN A 252 9.68 0.90 -6.75
CA ASN A 252 9.88 1.54 -8.05
C ASN A 252 8.64 1.37 -8.93
N GLN A 253 8.70 1.74 -10.21
CA GLN A 253 7.56 1.59 -11.13
C GLN A 253 7.08 0.16 -11.29
N ASN A 254 7.95 -0.85 -11.09
CA ASN A 254 7.56 -2.25 -11.22
C ASN A 254 6.68 -2.74 -10.06
N ASN A 255 6.75 -2.08 -8.91
CA ASN A 255 6.04 -2.50 -7.71
C ASN A 255 5.25 -1.39 -6.99
N GLY A 256 4.92 -0.28 -7.69
CA GLY A 256 3.91 0.66 -7.16
C GLY A 256 4.11 2.13 -7.46
N LEU A 257 5.29 2.62 -7.78
CA LEU A 257 5.48 4.04 -8.08
C LEU A 257 4.95 4.43 -9.46
N GLY A 258 4.50 5.67 -9.60
CA GLY A 258 4.13 6.27 -10.87
C GLY A 258 5.33 6.61 -11.75
N ASN A 259 6.48 6.92 -11.14
CA ASN A 259 7.73 7.24 -11.81
C ASN A 259 8.92 6.88 -10.91
N ASN A 260 10.06 6.48 -11.49
CA ASN A 260 11.26 6.12 -10.73
C ASN A 260 12.07 7.32 -10.24
N THR A 261 11.95 8.47 -10.90
CA THR A 261 12.68 9.68 -10.52
C THR A 261 11.96 10.40 -9.39
N VAL A 262 12.57 10.43 -8.22
CA VAL A 262 12.02 11.01 -7.00
C VAL A 262 12.72 12.34 -6.71
N LEU A 263 12.03 13.45 -6.93
CA LEU A 263 12.58 14.79 -6.76
C LEU A 263 12.48 15.29 -5.31
N SER A 264 11.43 14.91 -4.60
CA SER A 264 11.23 15.32 -3.21
C SER A 264 10.57 14.24 -2.35
N LEU A 265 10.89 14.25 -1.07
CA LEU A 265 10.43 13.33 -0.03
C LEU A 265 9.94 14.14 1.16
N PHE A 266 8.84 13.72 1.75
CA PHE A 266 8.28 14.34 2.94
C PHE A 266 7.53 13.32 3.80
N GLU A 267 7.85 13.25 5.10
CA GLU A 267 7.08 12.50 6.09
C GLU A 267 6.03 13.42 6.70
N ASP A 268 4.75 13.06 6.60
CA ASP A 268 3.66 13.84 7.18
C ASP A 268 3.47 13.58 8.68
N ILE A 269 2.59 14.34 9.32
CA ILE A 269 2.32 14.23 10.76
C ILE A 269 1.76 12.85 11.16
N ASP A 270 1.12 12.16 10.21
CA ASP A 270 0.55 10.83 10.41
C ASP A 270 1.56 9.70 10.04
N LYS A 271 2.84 10.06 9.83
CA LYS A 271 3.97 9.18 9.51
C LYS A 271 3.87 8.49 8.15
N ASN A 272 3.16 9.06 7.23
CA ASN A 272 3.10 8.61 5.85
C ASN A 272 4.04 9.42 4.96
N ILE A 273 4.42 8.86 3.84
CA ILE A 273 5.42 9.45 2.95
C ILE A 273 4.75 10.04 1.70
N TRP A 274 5.05 11.28 1.45
CA TRP A 274 4.73 11.98 0.21
C TRP A 274 5.96 12.03 -0.68
N LEU A 275 5.78 11.69 -1.94
CA LEU A 275 6.81 11.64 -2.97
C LEU A 275 6.45 12.62 -4.08
N GLY A 276 7.25 13.64 -4.28
CA GLY A 276 7.21 14.47 -5.48
C GLY A 276 8.09 13.82 -6.55
N LEU A 277 7.49 13.44 -7.65
CA LEU A 277 8.13 12.73 -8.74
C LEU A 277 8.43 13.68 -9.90
N ASP A 278 9.31 13.28 -10.81
CA ASP A 278 9.51 13.94 -12.10
C ASP A 278 8.21 13.89 -12.94
N ASN A 279 7.39 12.87 -12.71
CA ASN A 279 6.07 12.76 -13.31
C ASN A 279 5.02 12.33 -12.29
N GLY A 280 4.44 13.30 -11.59
CA GLY A 280 3.36 13.05 -10.66
C GLY A 280 3.71 13.12 -9.18
N ILE A 281 2.78 12.67 -8.36
CA ILE A 281 2.90 12.62 -6.89
C ILE A 281 2.48 11.22 -6.47
N ASN A 282 3.22 10.60 -5.57
CA ASN A 282 2.82 9.40 -4.88
C ASN A 282 2.69 9.62 -3.37
N TYR A 283 1.86 8.81 -2.76
CA TYR A 283 1.63 8.75 -1.33
C TYR A 283 1.79 7.30 -0.87
N VAL A 284 2.58 7.08 0.19
CA VAL A 284 2.86 5.75 0.75
C VAL A 284 2.43 5.72 2.20
N GLU A 285 1.45 4.90 2.50
CA GLU A 285 1.01 4.63 3.88
C GLU A 285 1.97 3.63 4.54
N MET A 286 2.86 4.14 5.39
CA MET A 286 3.90 3.32 6.03
C MET A 286 3.34 2.33 7.04
N ASN A 287 2.26 2.69 7.72
CA ASN A 287 1.61 1.89 8.75
C ASN A 287 0.43 1.07 8.22
N SER A 288 0.21 1.04 6.91
CA SER A 288 -0.88 0.24 6.33
C SER A 288 -0.63 -1.24 6.57
N PRO A 289 -1.58 -1.99 7.15
CA PRO A 289 -1.50 -3.44 7.25
C PRO A 289 -1.69 -4.12 5.88
N PHE A 290 -2.10 -3.37 4.86
CA PHE A 290 -2.38 -3.88 3.53
C PHE A 290 -1.18 -3.69 2.61
N LYS A 291 -0.78 -4.76 1.94
CA LYS A 291 0.19 -4.74 0.84
C LYS A 291 -0.53 -5.03 -0.47
N ILE A 292 -0.27 -4.22 -1.49
CA ILE A 292 -0.85 -4.40 -2.82
C ILE A 292 0.19 -5.04 -3.71
N TYR A 293 -0.20 -6.13 -4.35
CA TYR A 293 0.60 -6.78 -5.38
C TYR A 293 -0.06 -6.55 -6.75
N HIS A 294 0.73 -6.08 -7.71
CA HIS A 294 0.29 -5.91 -9.09
C HIS A 294 1.04 -6.90 -9.99
N ASP A 295 0.32 -7.82 -10.58
CA ASP A 295 0.84 -8.69 -11.64
C ASP A 295 0.94 -7.91 -12.96
N ARG A 296 2.05 -7.18 -13.15
CA ARG A 296 2.28 -6.38 -14.36
C ARG A 296 2.73 -7.21 -15.55
N SER A 297 3.33 -8.36 -15.32
CA SER A 297 3.72 -9.31 -16.38
C SER A 297 2.53 -10.06 -16.96
N GLY A 298 1.43 -10.16 -16.19
CA GLY A 298 0.26 -10.96 -16.55
C GLY A 298 0.47 -12.47 -16.41
N GLU A 299 1.56 -12.89 -15.78
CA GLU A 299 1.88 -14.31 -15.59
C GLU A 299 0.92 -15.03 -14.67
N LEU A 300 0.46 -14.34 -13.60
CA LEU A 300 -0.49 -14.92 -12.66
C LEU A 300 -1.92 -14.91 -13.20
N GLY A 301 -2.28 -13.87 -13.94
CA GLY A 301 -3.63 -13.67 -14.43
C GLY A 301 -4.65 -13.36 -13.32
N SER A 302 -5.89 -13.86 -13.48
CA SER A 302 -6.96 -13.64 -12.49
C SER A 302 -6.86 -14.62 -11.33
N ILE A 303 -6.76 -14.10 -10.10
CA ILE A 303 -6.69 -14.89 -8.88
C ILE A 303 -8.11 -15.23 -8.42
N TYR A 304 -8.39 -16.51 -8.16
CA TYR A 304 -9.69 -17.02 -7.68
C TYR A 304 -9.62 -17.51 -6.24
N ALA A 305 -8.46 -18.00 -5.81
CA ALA A 305 -8.24 -18.51 -4.47
C ALA A 305 -6.83 -18.19 -3.98
N MET A 306 -6.69 -17.99 -2.67
CA MET A 306 -5.38 -17.88 -2.03
C MET A 306 -5.38 -18.64 -0.71
N GLN A 307 -4.22 -19.18 -0.35
CA GLN A 307 -4.04 -19.89 0.91
C GLN A 307 -2.58 -19.82 1.35
N ILE A 308 -2.37 -19.56 2.65
CA ILE A 308 -1.07 -19.73 3.29
C ILE A 308 -1.01 -21.14 3.86
N PHE A 309 0.00 -21.90 3.46
CA PHE A 309 0.22 -23.24 3.97
C PHE A 309 1.72 -23.57 3.95
N ASP A 310 2.24 -24.16 5.03
CA ASP A 310 3.63 -24.57 5.18
C ASP A 310 4.66 -23.51 4.71
N ASN A 311 4.54 -22.30 5.29
CA ASN A 311 5.38 -21.13 4.99
C ASN A 311 5.33 -20.63 3.52
N ASN A 312 4.40 -21.12 2.71
CA ASN A 312 4.18 -20.67 1.34
C ASN A 312 2.84 -19.96 1.19
N LEU A 313 2.81 -18.91 0.36
CA LEU A 313 1.60 -18.31 -0.16
C LEU A 313 1.28 -18.99 -1.50
N TYR A 314 0.13 -19.64 -1.56
CA TYR A 314 -0.40 -20.25 -2.78
C TYR A 314 -1.46 -19.37 -3.41
N LEU A 315 -1.41 -19.21 -4.73
CA LEU A 315 -2.38 -18.47 -5.53
C LEU A 315 -2.99 -19.38 -6.58
N GLY A 316 -4.29 -19.63 -6.47
CA GLY A 316 -5.07 -20.32 -7.49
C GLY A 316 -5.60 -19.32 -8.51
N THR A 317 -5.23 -19.50 -9.77
CA THR A 317 -5.52 -18.53 -10.84
C THR A 317 -6.20 -19.18 -12.04
N ASN A 318 -6.50 -18.38 -13.08
CA ASN A 318 -6.93 -18.92 -14.37
C ASN A 318 -5.80 -19.55 -15.19
N GLN A 319 -4.54 -19.32 -14.78
CA GLN A 319 -3.35 -19.88 -15.45
C GLN A 319 -2.85 -21.16 -14.78
N GLY A 320 -3.15 -21.35 -13.49
CA GLY A 320 -2.69 -22.49 -12.71
C GLY A 320 -2.58 -22.19 -11.22
N LEU A 321 -1.92 -23.09 -10.51
CA LEU A 321 -1.56 -22.92 -9.10
C LEU A 321 -0.12 -22.43 -8.98
N PHE A 322 0.03 -21.26 -8.43
CA PHE A 322 1.34 -20.66 -8.16
C PHE A 322 1.65 -20.68 -6.66
N TYR A 323 2.93 -20.70 -6.32
CA TYR A 323 3.37 -20.57 -4.94
C TYR A 323 4.62 -19.71 -4.82
N LYS A 324 4.78 -19.14 -3.62
CA LYS A 324 5.94 -18.34 -3.22
C LYS A 324 6.15 -18.50 -1.72
N GLU A 325 7.39 -18.65 -1.29
CA GLU A 325 7.72 -18.62 0.13
C GLU A 325 7.47 -17.23 0.72
N ILE A 326 6.81 -17.18 1.88
CA ILE A 326 6.45 -15.94 2.56
C ILE A 326 7.73 -15.20 3.00
N ASN A 327 7.69 -13.86 2.89
CA ASN A 327 8.80 -12.97 3.25
C ASN A 327 10.09 -13.13 2.42
N THR A 328 10.03 -13.79 1.28
CA THR A 328 11.12 -13.83 0.31
C THR A 328 10.92 -12.82 -0.82
N LYS A 329 12.00 -12.44 -1.50
CA LYS A 329 11.96 -11.59 -2.71
C LYS A 329 11.84 -12.40 -4.01
N THR A 330 11.62 -13.71 -3.92
CA THR A 330 11.47 -14.59 -5.09
C THR A 330 10.13 -14.34 -5.78
N ASP A 331 10.07 -14.59 -7.08
CA ASP A 331 8.83 -14.55 -7.83
C ASP A 331 7.95 -15.77 -7.56
N PHE A 332 6.67 -15.68 -7.93
CA PHE A 332 5.77 -16.82 -7.89
C PHE A 332 6.20 -17.89 -8.90
N LYS A 333 6.09 -19.14 -8.50
CA LYS A 333 6.42 -20.31 -9.35
C LYS A 333 5.16 -21.11 -9.63
N LEU A 334 4.92 -21.46 -10.89
CA LEU A 334 3.84 -22.36 -11.29
C LEU A 334 4.14 -23.79 -10.80
N ILE A 335 3.15 -24.46 -10.23
CA ILE A 335 3.19 -25.88 -9.95
C ILE A 335 2.80 -26.63 -11.24
N ALA A 336 3.74 -27.37 -11.80
CA ALA A 336 3.56 -28.09 -13.05
C ALA A 336 2.36 -29.06 -12.99
N GLY A 337 1.58 -29.12 -14.06
CA GLY A 337 0.38 -29.95 -14.17
C GLY A 337 -0.89 -29.35 -13.57
N THR A 338 -0.83 -28.07 -13.14
CA THR A 338 -1.99 -27.32 -12.66
C THR A 338 -2.45 -26.24 -13.65
N GLU A 339 -1.99 -26.29 -14.90
CA GLU A 339 -2.37 -25.33 -15.93
C GLU A 339 -3.90 -25.34 -16.13
N GLY A 340 -4.52 -24.14 -16.05
CA GLY A 340 -5.96 -23.95 -16.11
C GLY A 340 -6.54 -23.33 -14.84
N GLN A 341 -7.87 -23.33 -14.70
CA GLN A 341 -8.51 -22.63 -13.60
C GLN A 341 -8.41 -23.41 -12.29
N VAL A 342 -7.85 -22.78 -11.28
CA VAL A 342 -7.86 -23.23 -9.88
C VAL A 342 -8.91 -22.44 -9.11
N TRP A 343 -10.01 -23.09 -8.74
CA TRP A 343 -11.18 -22.45 -8.15
C TRP A 343 -11.12 -22.28 -6.65
N SER A 344 -10.46 -23.22 -5.96
CA SER A 344 -10.38 -23.21 -4.49
C SER A 344 -9.08 -23.81 -3.97
N LEU A 345 -8.65 -23.30 -2.82
CA LEU A 345 -7.57 -23.82 -2.01
C LEU A 345 -8.09 -23.98 -0.59
N VAL A 346 -8.08 -25.19 -0.06
CA VAL A 346 -8.68 -25.50 1.25
C VAL A 346 -7.71 -26.34 2.07
N ILE A 347 -7.50 -25.96 3.32
CA ILE A 347 -6.73 -26.78 4.27
C ILE A 347 -7.72 -27.63 5.07
N LEU A 348 -7.61 -28.95 4.93
CA LEU A 348 -8.38 -29.93 5.67
C LEU A 348 -7.44 -31.02 6.17
N ASP A 349 -7.57 -31.43 7.42
CA ASP A 349 -6.72 -32.46 8.03
C ASP A 349 -5.22 -32.18 7.84
N ASN A 350 -4.82 -30.91 8.01
CA ASN A 350 -3.45 -30.42 7.78
C ASN A 350 -2.87 -30.73 6.38
N GLN A 351 -3.72 -30.79 5.37
CA GLN A 351 -3.36 -31.03 3.98
C GLN A 351 -3.97 -29.96 3.08
N LEU A 352 -3.25 -29.50 2.06
CA LEU A 352 -3.71 -28.51 1.11
C LEU A 352 -4.39 -29.16 -0.08
N PHE A 353 -5.71 -28.98 -0.19
CA PHE A 353 -6.52 -29.40 -1.32
C PHE A 353 -6.65 -28.27 -2.34
N CYS A 354 -6.54 -28.64 -3.61
CA CYS A 354 -6.70 -27.74 -4.75
C CYS A 354 -7.91 -28.20 -5.59
N GLY A 355 -8.95 -27.36 -5.57
CA GLY A 355 -10.12 -27.55 -6.46
C GLY A 355 -9.85 -26.91 -7.81
N HIS A 356 -9.83 -27.72 -8.84
CA HIS A 356 -9.40 -27.37 -10.19
C HIS A 356 -10.49 -27.64 -11.23
N ASN A 357 -10.39 -26.97 -12.39
CA ASN A 357 -11.27 -27.24 -13.53
C ASN A 357 -11.21 -28.71 -13.98
N ASN A 358 -10.06 -29.35 -13.95
CA ASN A 358 -9.84 -30.71 -14.39
C ASN A 358 -9.90 -31.77 -13.29
N GLY A 359 -10.36 -31.40 -12.08
CA GLY A 359 -10.47 -32.34 -10.97
C GLY A 359 -10.11 -31.79 -9.62
N THR A 360 -9.67 -32.65 -8.72
CA THR A 360 -9.22 -32.31 -7.38
C THR A 360 -7.82 -32.85 -7.17
N TYR A 361 -6.95 -32.00 -6.62
CA TYR A 361 -5.57 -32.35 -6.31
C TYR A 361 -5.28 -32.15 -4.84
N LEU A 362 -4.34 -32.93 -4.32
CA LEU A 362 -3.64 -32.68 -3.06
C LEU A 362 -2.25 -32.12 -3.39
N ILE A 363 -1.83 -31.11 -2.65
CA ILE A 363 -0.53 -30.49 -2.82
C ILE A 363 0.41 -31.00 -1.74
N ILE A 364 1.48 -31.66 -2.16
CA ILE A 364 2.49 -32.25 -1.28
C ILE A 364 3.86 -31.77 -1.77
N ASN A 365 4.62 -31.07 -0.92
CA ASN A 365 5.96 -30.55 -1.27
C ASN A 365 5.97 -29.72 -2.59
N ASN A 366 4.94 -28.93 -2.83
CA ASN A 366 4.75 -28.15 -4.06
C ASN A 366 4.60 -29.02 -5.35
N GLU A 367 4.17 -30.25 -5.20
CA GLU A 367 3.80 -31.16 -6.30
C GLU A 367 2.34 -31.58 -6.18
N ILE A 368 1.73 -31.99 -7.29
CA ILE A 368 0.34 -32.42 -7.32
C ILE A 368 0.20 -33.93 -7.16
N GLN A 369 -0.76 -34.33 -6.35
CA GLN A 369 -1.32 -35.68 -6.35
C GLN A 369 -2.81 -35.61 -6.73
N LYS A 370 -3.18 -36.18 -7.87
CA LYS A 370 -4.57 -36.15 -8.32
C LYS A 370 -5.42 -37.12 -7.52
N ILE A 371 -6.52 -36.62 -6.94
CA ILE A 371 -7.47 -37.38 -6.10
C ILE A 371 -8.72 -37.74 -6.90
N SER A 372 -9.22 -36.82 -7.73
CA SER A 372 -10.46 -36.98 -8.48
C SER A 372 -10.34 -36.40 -9.88
N ASN A 373 -11.01 -37.06 -10.85
CA ASN A 373 -11.13 -36.59 -12.23
C ASN A 373 -12.46 -35.83 -12.48
N ILE A 374 -13.28 -35.63 -11.46
CA ILE A 374 -14.55 -34.93 -11.61
C ILE A 374 -14.28 -33.45 -11.84
N GLN A 375 -14.70 -32.95 -12.98
CA GLN A 375 -14.44 -31.58 -13.42
C GLN A 375 -15.10 -30.52 -12.54
N GLY A 376 -14.44 -29.37 -12.45
CA GLY A 376 -14.97 -28.15 -11.87
C GLY A 376 -15.18 -28.24 -10.37
N THR A 377 -14.15 -28.63 -9.63
CA THR A 377 -14.21 -28.63 -8.16
C THR A 377 -14.17 -27.21 -7.62
N TRP A 378 -15.34 -26.69 -7.27
CA TRP A 378 -15.50 -25.34 -6.74
C TRP A 378 -15.05 -25.17 -5.29
N ASN A 379 -15.34 -26.16 -4.44
CA ASN A 379 -15.00 -26.13 -3.03
C ASN A 379 -15.05 -27.53 -2.41
N ILE A 380 -14.40 -27.71 -1.28
CA ILE A 380 -14.33 -28.96 -0.53
C ILE A 380 -14.56 -28.66 0.95
N LYS A 381 -15.38 -29.48 1.62
CA LYS A 381 -15.71 -29.29 3.04
C LYS A 381 -15.71 -30.62 3.80
N SER A 382 -15.33 -30.59 5.07
CA SER A 382 -15.48 -31.72 5.99
C SER A 382 -16.96 -31.94 6.34
N ILE A 383 -17.32 -33.19 6.56
CA ILE A 383 -18.67 -33.60 6.99
C ILE A 383 -18.61 -33.82 8.52
N ASN A 384 -19.53 -33.17 9.24
CA ASN A 384 -19.57 -33.28 10.70
C ASN A 384 -19.69 -34.75 11.17
N GLY A 385 -18.76 -35.18 12.03
CA GLY A 385 -18.71 -36.53 12.58
C GLY A 385 -18.20 -37.60 11.59
N ARG A 386 -17.58 -37.21 10.47
CA ARG A 386 -17.05 -38.12 9.46
C ARG A 386 -15.68 -37.64 8.95
N ASP A 387 -14.65 -37.98 9.71
CA ASP A 387 -13.25 -37.62 9.37
C ASP A 387 -12.71 -38.41 8.17
N ASP A 388 -13.43 -39.46 7.78
CA ASP A 388 -13.12 -40.31 6.63
C ASP A 388 -13.76 -39.84 5.30
N LEU A 389 -14.61 -38.77 5.34
CA LEU A 389 -15.33 -38.27 4.19
C LEU A 389 -15.21 -36.75 4.01
N LEU A 390 -15.05 -36.32 2.76
CA LEU A 390 -15.16 -34.92 2.37
C LEU A 390 -16.24 -34.75 1.30
N LEU A 391 -17.02 -33.68 1.41
CA LEU A 391 -18.00 -33.27 0.41
C LEU A 391 -17.37 -32.24 -0.51
N GLN A 392 -17.42 -32.46 -1.83
CA GLN A 392 -17.01 -31.49 -2.83
C GLN A 392 -18.19 -31.04 -3.70
N GLY A 393 -18.24 -29.72 -3.96
CA GLY A 393 -19.17 -29.12 -4.92
C GLY A 393 -18.49 -28.98 -6.28
N ASN A 394 -19.15 -29.49 -7.32
CA ASN A 394 -18.62 -29.49 -8.69
C ASN A 394 -19.57 -28.78 -9.66
N TYR A 395 -19.16 -28.66 -10.94
CA TYR A 395 -20.02 -28.12 -12.00
C TYR A 395 -21.34 -28.87 -12.12
N ASN A 396 -21.35 -30.15 -11.83
CA ASN A 396 -22.50 -31.03 -11.97
C ASN A 396 -22.81 -31.76 -10.66
N GLY A 397 -23.21 -30.96 -9.65
CA GLY A 397 -23.71 -31.48 -8.38
C GLY A 397 -22.65 -31.64 -7.29
N LEU A 398 -22.95 -32.57 -6.38
CA LEU A 398 -22.16 -32.87 -5.18
C LEU A 398 -21.52 -34.23 -5.30
N ASN A 399 -20.28 -34.34 -4.86
CA ASN A 399 -19.46 -35.55 -4.92
C ASN A 399 -18.75 -35.79 -3.59
N LEU A 400 -18.37 -37.03 -3.33
CA LEU A 400 -17.67 -37.46 -2.13
C LEU A 400 -16.25 -37.90 -2.44
N LEU A 401 -15.36 -37.49 -1.55
CA LEU A 401 -14.04 -38.09 -1.39
C LEU A 401 -14.05 -38.93 -0.12
N GLU A 402 -13.31 -40.05 -0.13
CA GLU A 402 -13.10 -40.89 1.05
C GLU A 402 -11.61 -41.07 1.34
N LYS A 403 -11.28 -41.24 2.62
CA LYS A 403 -9.93 -41.53 3.09
C LYS A 403 -9.80 -43.03 3.35
N VAL A 404 -8.96 -43.71 2.58
CA VAL A 404 -8.66 -45.13 2.73
C VAL A 404 -7.15 -45.30 2.86
N ASP A 405 -6.70 -46.03 3.85
CA ASP A 405 -5.28 -46.23 4.16
C ASP A 405 -4.49 -44.91 4.16
N ASN A 406 -5.07 -43.92 4.83
CA ASN A 406 -4.53 -42.54 4.93
C ASN A 406 -4.39 -41.78 3.60
N THR A 407 -5.02 -42.26 2.52
CA THR A 407 -4.99 -41.65 1.19
C THR A 407 -6.39 -41.25 0.76
N TRP A 408 -6.54 -39.99 0.30
CA TRP A 408 -7.79 -39.49 -0.24
C TRP A 408 -8.01 -39.95 -1.68
N ARG A 409 -9.25 -40.35 -1.99
CA ARG A 409 -9.65 -40.74 -3.34
C ARG A 409 -11.13 -40.38 -3.59
N PHE A 410 -11.52 -40.33 -4.84
CA PHE A 410 -12.93 -40.21 -5.22
C PHE A 410 -13.72 -41.42 -4.75
N LYS A 411 -14.88 -41.19 -4.11
CA LYS A 411 -15.81 -42.23 -3.68
C LYS A 411 -16.93 -42.40 -4.67
N ASN A 412 -17.86 -41.44 -4.70
CA ASN A 412 -19.04 -41.46 -5.55
C ASN A 412 -19.66 -40.07 -5.75
N LYS A 413 -20.46 -39.93 -6.80
CA LYS A 413 -21.40 -38.80 -6.95
C LYS A 413 -22.63 -39.05 -6.10
N ILE A 414 -23.16 -37.99 -5.43
CA ILE A 414 -24.47 -38.03 -4.76
C ILE A 414 -25.54 -37.90 -5.84
N LYS A 415 -26.33 -38.96 -6.03
CA LYS A 415 -27.38 -39.03 -7.06
C LYS A 415 -28.59 -38.19 -6.66
N GLY A 416 -29.27 -37.59 -7.64
CA GLY A 416 -30.49 -36.81 -7.43
C GLY A 416 -30.29 -35.31 -7.29
N PHE A 417 -29.05 -34.80 -7.46
CA PHE A 417 -28.77 -33.37 -7.53
C PHE A 417 -27.66 -33.09 -8.53
N ASP A 418 -27.99 -32.38 -9.62
CA ASP A 418 -27.09 -32.12 -10.73
C ASP A 418 -26.82 -30.63 -11.00
N ASN A 419 -27.19 -29.74 -10.07
CA ASN A 419 -26.93 -28.31 -10.23
C ASN A 419 -25.53 -27.96 -9.77
N SER A 420 -24.91 -26.98 -10.44
CA SER A 420 -23.60 -26.46 -10.06
C SER A 420 -23.59 -26.03 -8.59
N SER A 421 -22.58 -26.48 -7.85
CA SER A 421 -22.49 -26.35 -6.39
C SER A 421 -21.27 -25.53 -5.98
N ARG A 422 -21.19 -24.28 -6.48
CA ARG A 422 -20.08 -23.37 -6.20
C ARG A 422 -20.01 -22.98 -4.72
N TYR A 423 -21.09 -22.47 -4.20
CA TYR A 423 -21.21 -22.10 -2.79
C TYR A 423 -22.19 -23.06 -2.12
N PHE A 424 -21.68 -23.87 -1.23
CA PHE A 424 -22.50 -24.79 -0.43
C PHE A 424 -22.04 -24.81 1.02
N GLU A 425 -22.97 -25.07 1.92
CA GLU A 425 -22.70 -25.20 3.35
C GLU A 425 -23.40 -26.43 3.92
N ILE A 426 -22.79 -27.00 4.96
CA ILE A 426 -23.36 -28.13 5.68
C ILE A 426 -23.96 -27.61 6.99
N GLY A 427 -25.28 -27.67 7.10
CA GLY A 427 -26.04 -27.30 8.29
C GLY A 427 -25.89 -28.27 9.46
N ALA A 428 -26.65 -28.02 10.54
CA ALA A 428 -26.52 -28.77 11.78
C ALA A 428 -26.88 -30.25 11.67
N SER A 429 -27.87 -30.61 10.85
CA SER A 429 -28.41 -31.97 10.69
C SER A 429 -27.92 -32.67 9.43
N ASN A 430 -26.69 -32.33 8.96
CA ASN A 430 -26.16 -32.78 7.66
C ASN A 430 -27.07 -32.39 6.46
N GLU A 431 -27.94 -31.40 6.63
CA GLU A 431 -28.60 -30.74 5.51
C GLU A 431 -27.56 -29.92 4.74
N ILE A 432 -27.60 -30.01 3.42
CA ILE A 432 -26.67 -29.26 2.55
C ILE A 432 -27.45 -28.11 1.92
N PHE A 433 -26.92 -26.92 2.06
CA PHE A 433 -27.41 -25.72 1.39
C PHE A 433 -26.52 -25.44 0.19
N VAL A 434 -27.12 -25.27 -1.00
CA VAL A 434 -26.40 -24.93 -2.22
C VAL A 434 -26.97 -23.64 -2.79
N ASN A 435 -26.15 -22.61 -2.93
CA ASN A 435 -26.53 -21.36 -3.59
C ASN A 435 -26.39 -21.50 -5.11
N HIS A 436 -27.48 -21.19 -5.80
CA HIS A 436 -27.49 -21.02 -7.25
C HIS A 436 -28.00 -19.62 -7.58
N GLU A 437 -27.15 -18.75 -8.11
CA GLU A 437 -27.41 -17.31 -8.30
C GLU A 437 -28.71 -17.00 -9.04
N TYR A 438 -29.12 -17.85 -9.94
CA TYR A 438 -30.32 -17.65 -10.78
C TYR A 438 -31.54 -18.45 -10.32
N LYS A 439 -31.35 -19.57 -9.62
CA LYS A 439 -32.43 -20.46 -9.20
C LYS A 439 -32.86 -20.26 -7.76
N GLY A 440 -31.96 -19.83 -6.89
CA GLY A 440 -32.15 -19.65 -5.46
C GLY A 440 -31.31 -20.59 -4.62
N VAL A 441 -31.67 -20.76 -3.36
CA VAL A 441 -30.96 -21.61 -2.41
C VAL A 441 -31.62 -22.96 -2.30
N PHE A 442 -30.93 -24.01 -2.69
CA PHE A 442 -31.36 -25.38 -2.49
C PHE A 442 -31.04 -25.84 -1.06
N ARG A 443 -31.98 -26.52 -0.44
CA ARG A 443 -31.81 -27.27 0.79
C ARG A 443 -31.98 -28.75 0.49
N ILE A 444 -30.95 -29.54 0.75
CA ILE A 444 -30.82 -30.93 0.29
C ILE A 444 -30.61 -31.81 1.51
N LYS A 445 -31.40 -32.86 1.64
CA LYS A 445 -31.17 -33.97 2.56
C LYS A 445 -30.65 -35.16 1.81
N ILE A 446 -29.60 -35.78 2.33
CA ILE A 446 -29.01 -37.00 1.78
C ILE A 446 -29.20 -38.17 2.71
N ASP A 447 -29.20 -39.38 2.15
CA ASP A 447 -29.30 -40.61 2.92
C ASP A 447 -28.10 -40.83 3.84
N SER A 448 -28.21 -41.70 4.82
CA SER A 448 -27.13 -41.99 5.79
C SER A 448 -25.88 -42.61 5.16
N SER A 449 -26.01 -43.19 3.97
CA SER A 449 -24.90 -43.75 3.19
C SER A 449 -24.19 -42.71 2.30
N PHE A 450 -24.72 -41.47 2.21
CA PHE A 450 -24.27 -40.40 1.36
C PHE A 450 -24.27 -40.73 -0.15
N ASN A 451 -25.17 -41.58 -0.59
CA ASN A 451 -25.27 -42.00 -1.98
C ASN A 451 -26.35 -41.25 -2.76
N ASN A 452 -27.47 -40.95 -2.12
CA ASN A 452 -28.66 -40.42 -2.80
C ASN A 452 -29.23 -39.21 -2.04
N VAL A 453 -29.78 -38.29 -2.79
CA VAL A 453 -30.64 -37.22 -2.26
C VAL A 453 -32.01 -37.82 -1.90
N VAL A 454 -32.46 -37.56 -0.68
CA VAL A 454 -33.77 -38.00 -0.15
C VAL A 454 -34.80 -36.90 -0.33
N GLU A 455 -34.43 -35.65 -0.13
CA GLU A 455 -35.35 -34.50 -0.22
C GLU A 455 -34.57 -33.28 -0.81
N VAL A 456 -35.21 -32.55 -1.70
CA VAL A 456 -34.75 -31.27 -2.21
C VAL A 456 -35.86 -30.25 -2.04
N ALA A 457 -35.57 -29.18 -1.34
CA ALA A 457 -36.38 -27.97 -1.29
C ALA A 457 -35.59 -26.79 -1.89
N ILE A 458 -36.27 -25.84 -2.49
CA ILE A 458 -35.67 -24.65 -3.06
C ILE A 458 -36.38 -23.40 -2.54
N ASP A 459 -35.61 -22.44 -2.06
CA ASP A 459 -36.06 -21.07 -1.84
C ASP A 459 -35.70 -20.23 -3.09
N SER A 460 -36.69 -20.10 -3.99
CA SER A 460 -36.51 -19.39 -5.27
C SER A 460 -36.67 -17.86 -5.14
N VAL A 461 -37.12 -17.36 -3.99
CA VAL A 461 -37.27 -15.93 -3.72
C VAL A 461 -35.91 -15.31 -3.40
N ILE A 462 -35.05 -16.09 -2.75
CA ILE A 462 -33.71 -15.68 -2.33
C ILE A 462 -32.71 -16.03 -3.44
N LYS A 463 -32.46 -15.10 -4.32
CA LYS A 463 -31.47 -15.23 -5.40
C LYS A 463 -30.82 -13.89 -5.73
N GLY A 464 -29.65 -13.93 -6.28
CA GLY A 464 -28.94 -12.71 -6.70
C GLY A 464 -27.58 -13.00 -7.32
N LEU A 465 -27.21 -12.17 -8.25
CA LEU A 465 -25.91 -12.24 -8.91
C LEU A 465 -24.79 -12.01 -7.88
N ASN A 466 -23.73 -12.79 -7.97
CA ASN A 466 -22.59 -12.78 -7.05
C ASN A 466 -22.99 -13.05 -5.58
N SER A 467 -24.13 -13.68 -5.33
CA SER A 467 -24.51 -14.11 -3.98
C SER A 467 -23.68 -15.30 -3.50
N SER A 468 -23.57 -15.47 -2.19
CA SER A 468 -22.85 -16.60 -1.62
C SER A 468 -23.48 -17.15 -0.34
N LEU A 469 -22.98 -18.31 0.09
CA LEU A 469 -23.28 -18.93 1.37
C LEU A 469 -22.00 -18.99 2.23
N LEU A 470 -22.16 -18.80 3.54
CA LEU A 470 -21.11 -19.01 4.52
C LEU A 470 -21.72 -19.58 5.80
N LYS A 471 -21.07 -20.57 6.41
CA LYS A 471 -21.35 -20.99 7.78
C LYS A 471 -20.57 -20.13 8.77
N TYR A 472 -21.32 -19.38 9.57
CA TYR A 472 -20.77 -18.49 10.59
C TYR A 472 -21.49 -18.74 11.91
N GLU A 473 -20.76 -18.95 13.01
CA GLU A 473 -21.32 -19.26 14.34
C GLU A 473 -22.40 -20.34 14.31
N ASN A 474 -22.14 -21.44 13.62
CA ASN A 474 -23.05 -22.57 13.40
C ASN A 474 -24.36 -22.25 12.67
N LYS A 475 -24.49 -21.05 12.09
CA LYS A 475 -25.63 -20.65 11.27
C LYS A 475 -25.22 -20.55 9.80
N VAL A 476 -26.11 -20.92 8.91
CA VAL A 476 -25.92 -20.72 7.48
C VAL A 476 -26.37 -19.31 7.13
N LEU A 477 -25.45 -18.50 6.62
CA LEU A 477 -25.70 -17.15 6.11
C LEU A 477 -25.83 -17.20 4.60
N TYR A 478 -26.75 -16.43 4.06
CA TYR A 478 -26.84 -16.11 2.64
C TYR A 478 -26.63 -14.61 2.46
N ALA A 479 -25.61 -14.24 1.70
CA ALA A 479 -25.25 -12.86 1.45
C ALA A 479 -25.48 -12.50 -0.03
N TYR A 480 -26.13 -11.36 -0.27
CA TYR A 480 -26.49 -10.87 -1.60
C TYR A 480 -26.59 -9.33 -1.59
N LYS A 481 -26.98 -8.75 -2.72
CA LYS A 481 -27.01 -7.29 -2.93
C LYS A 481 -27.77 -6.51 -1.82
N ASP A 482 -28.88 -7.06 -1.31
CA ASP A 482 -29.74 -6.36 -0.35
C ASP A 482 -29.43 -6.72 1.12
N GLY A 483 -28.29 -7.39 1.35
CA GLY A 483 -27.78 -7.67 2.68
C GLY A 483 -27.50 -9.13 2.99
N VAL A 484 -27.60 -9.47 4.26
CA VAL A 484 -27.33 -10.81 4.78
C VAL A 484 -28.59 -11.40 5.41
N LEU A 485 -28.89 -12.62 5.03
CA LEU A 485 -29.95 -13.44 5.63
C LEU A 485 -29.29 -14.58 6.39
N LYS A 486 -29.88 -14.98 7.52
CA LYS A 486 -29.49 -16.17 8.28
C LYS A 486 -30.59 -17.22 8.23
N TYR A 487 -30.22 -18.48 8.15
CA TYR A 487 -31.18 -19.57 8.16
C TYR A 487 -31.73 -19.77 9.58
N ASP A 488 -33.07 -19.78 9.67
CA ASP A 488 -33.83 -20.11 10.88
C ASP A 488 -34.23 -21.59 10.83
N GLU A 489 -33.62 -22.41 11.66
CA GLU A 489 -33.83 -23.84 11.74
C GLU A 489 -35.26 -24.22 12.18
N LEU A 490 -35.89 -23.37 13.02
CA LEU A 490 -37.24 -23.62 13.52
C LEU A 490 -38.31 -23.41 12.42
N ASN A 491 -38.18 -22.27 11.73
CA ASN A 491 -39.10 -21.86 10.70
C ASN A 491 -38.72 -22.37 9.29
N LYS A 492 -37.57 -23.02 9.17
CA LYS A 492 -36.96 -23.54 7.91
C LYS A 492 -36.94 -22.52 6.77
N LYS A 493 -36.59 -21.27 7.10
CA LYS A 493 -36.51 -20.17 6.14
C LYS A 493 -35.36 -19.23 6.46
N PHE A 494 -34.92 -18.49 5.46
CA PHE A 494 -33.97 -17.41 5.63
C PHE A 494 -34.64 -16.15 6.16
N ILE A 495 -34.10 -15.54 7.20
CA ILE A 495 -34.57 -14.28 7.79
C ILE A 495 -33.46 -13.25 7.76
N LYS A 496 -33.80 -11.97 7.56
CA LYS A 496 -32.84 -10.87 7.46
C LYS A 496 -32.10 -10.66 8.77
N ASP A 497 -30.78 -10.66 8.70
CA ASP A 497 -29.92 -10.24 9.80
C ASP A 497 -29.68 -8.72 9.69
N THR A 498 -30.27 -7.96 10.59
CA THR A 498 -30.23 -6.48 10.54
C THR A 498 -28.84 -5.92 10.85
N PHE A 499 -28.03 -6.64 11.63
CA PHE A 499 -26.68 -6.21 11.95
C PHE A 499 -25.70 -6.52 10.80
N LEU A 500 -25.65 -7.78 10.35
CA LEU A 500 -24.76 -8.19 9.26
C LEU A 500 -25.12 -7.54 7.92
N THR A 501 -26.40 -7.18 7.71
CA THR A 501 -26.81 -6.44 6.50
C THR A 501 -26.11 -5.10 6.34
N LYS A 502 -25.64 -4.49 7.44
CA LYS A 502 -24.86 -3.24 7.38
C LYS A 502 -23.49 -3.39 6.70
N LEU A 503 -22.99 -4.61 6.52
CA LEU A 503 -21.78 -4.90 5.74
C LEU A 503 -21.92 -4.53 4.26
N TYR A 504 -23.15 -4.38 3.76
CA TYR A 504 -23.44 -4.12 2.37
C TYR A 504 -24.22 -2.83 2.16
N SER A 505 -23.84 -2.10 1.12
CA SER A 505 -24.62 -1.03 0.52
C SER A 505 -24.91 -1.41 -0.93
N SER A 506 -26.15 -1.25 -1.36
CA SER A 506 -26.58 -1.64 -2.72
C SER A 506 -25.73 -0.98 -3.83
N ASP A 507 -25.30 0.26 -3.60
CA ASP A 507 -24.52 1.04 -4.59
C ASP A 507 -23.05 0.59 -4.64
N ASN A 508 -22.53 0.06 -3.54
CA ASN A 508 -21.16 -0.41 -3.39
C ASN A 508 -21.03 -1.94 -3.50
N TYR A 509 -22.12 -2.67 -3.70
CA TYR A 509 -22.09 -4.13 -3.79
C TYR A 509 -21.20 -4.62 -4.93
N LEU A 510 -20.28 -5.51 -4.61
CA LEU A 510 -19.41 -6.22 -5.54
C LEU A 510 -19.76 -7.71 -5.53
N SER A 511 -19.78 -8.32 -4.35
CA SER A 511 -20.02 -9.75 -4.15
C SER A 511 -20.59 -10.01 -2.75
N GLY A 512 -21.37 -11.08 -2.62
CA GLY A 512 -21.84 -11.61 -1.35
C GLY A 512 -20.82 -12.51 -0.64
N LYS A 513 -19.61 -12.68 -1.19
CA LYS A 513 -18.57 -13.49 -0.56
C LYS A 513 -18.17 -12.90 0.79
N LEU A 514 -18.29 -13.69 1.83
CA LEU A 514 -17.85 -13.40 3.17
C LEU A 514 -16.65 -14.29 3.50
N LEU A 515 -15.66 -13.75 4.19
CA LEU A 515 -14.51 -14.48 4.71
C LEU A 515 -14.54 -14.44 6.23
N TYR A 516 -14.40 -15.60 6.86
CA TYR A 516 -14.31 -15.71 8.31
C TYR A 516 -12.91 -16.14 8.73
N ASP A 517 -12.27 -15.31 9.56
CA ASP A 517 -11.01 -15.65 10.25
C ASP A 517 -11.34 -16.21 11.64
N PRO A 518 -11.20 -17.53 11.87
CA PRO A 518 -11.51 -18.13 13.15
C PRO A 518 -10.53 -17.74 14.26
N ASN A 519 -9.29 -17.38 13.94
CA ASN A 519 -8.28 -16.99 14.92
C ASN A 519 -8.61 -15.62 15.54
N LYS A 520 -9.01 -14.67 14.72
CA LYS A 520 -9.40 -13.32 15.14
C LYS A 520 -10.89 -13.19 15.39
N LYS A 521 -11.68 -14.23 15.10
CA LYS A 521 -13.15 -14.23 15.11
C LYS A 521 -13.73 -13.06 14.32
N SER A 522 -13.09 -12.71 13.20
CA SER A 522 -13.48 -11.58 12.37
C SER A 522 -14.16 -12.05 11.08
N LEU A 523 -15.22 -11.36 10.70
CA LEU A 523 -15.97 -11.61 9.48
C LEU A 523 -15.76 -10.45 8.52
N TRP A 524 -15.29 -10.73 7.31
CA TRP A 524 -14.92 -9.76 6.30
C TRP A 524 -15.86 -9.78 5.11
N SER A 525 -16.16 -8.61 4.57
CA SER A 525 -16.85 -8.44 3.28
C SER A 525 -16.09 -7.43 2.40
N PHE A 526 -16.32 -7.55 1.10
CA PHE A 526 -15.66 -6.74 0.08
C PHE A 526 -16.70 -5.93 -0.69
N SER A 527 -16.45 -4.65 -0.86
CA SER A 527 -17.26 -3.77 -1.69
C SER A 527 -16.40 -3.09 -2.75
N LYS A 528 -17.01 -2.31 -3.64
CA LYS A 528 -16.28 -1.57 -4.68
C LYS A 528 -15.30 -0.55 -4.11
N THR A 529 -15.53 -0.05 -2.90
CA THR A 529 -14.83 1.09 -2.33
C THR A 529 -14.22 0.83 -0.97
N GLU A 530 -14.61 -0.25 -0.29
CA GLU A 530 -14.30 -0.50 1.11
C GLU A 530 -14.12 -1.99 1.39
N LEU A 531 -13.25 -2.29 2.34
CA LEU A 531 -13.20 -3.55 3.07
C LEU A 531 -13.95 -3.34 4.37
N ASN A 532 -15.04 -4.05 4.59
CA ASN A 532 -15.80 -4.01 5.83
C ASN A 532 -15.52 -5.27 6.64
N TYR A 533 -15.34 -5.12 7.94
CA TYR A 533 -15.14 -6.27 8.81
C TYR A 533 -15.78 -6.07 10.18
N ILE A 534 -16.18 -7.19 10.77
CA ILE A 534 -16.79 -7.27 12.09
C ILE A 534 -15.82 -8.01 12.98
N THR A 535 -15.61 -7.45 14.19
CA THR A 535 -14.83 -8.07 15.26
C THR A 535 -15.68 -8.19 16.53
N PRO A 536 -15.40 -9.17 17.41
CA PRO A 536 -16.02 -9.20 18.73
C PRO A 536 -15.74 -7.92 19.51
N GLY A 537 -16.70 -7.45 20.28
CA GLY A 537 -16.51 -6.34 21.19
C GLY A 537 -15.54 -6.70 22.32
N GLN A 538 -14.67 -5.76 22.69
CA GLN A 538 -13.72 -5.97 23.80
C GLN A 538 -14.36 -5.69 25.17
N LEU A 539 -15.31 -4.77 25.23
CA LEU A 539 -15.92 -4.30 26.48
C LEU A 539 -17.40 -4.70 26.63
N SER A 540 -17.98 -5.31 25.60
CA SER A 540 -19.37 -5.77 25.58
C SER A 540 -19.52 -6.95 24.62
N ASP A 541 -20.62 -7.68 24.73
CA ASP A 541 -20.99 -8.79 23.82
C ASP A 541 -21.41 -8.30 22.42
N GLN A 542 -21.39 -6.96 22.19
CA GLN A 542 -21.75 -6.39 20.90
C GLN A 542 -20.53 -6.39 19.97
N SER A 543 -20.70 -6.97 18.80
CA SER A 543 -19.68 -6.93 17.75
C SER A 543 -19.52 -5.51 17.20
N ILE A 544 -18.27 -5.16 16.87
CA ILE A 544 -17.88 -3.86 16.32
C ILE A 544 -17.71 -3.99 14.81
N MET A 545 -18.33 -3.09 14.06
CA MET A 545 -18.12 -2.97 12.62
C MET A 545 -17.06 -1.93 12.32
N ASN A 546 -16.12 -2.29 11.47
CA ASN A 546 -15.03 -1.45 10.99
C ASN A 546 -15.07 -1.40 9.46
N SER A 547 -14.58 -0.30 8.90
CA SER A 547 -14.45 -0.13 7.45
C SER A 547 -13.07 0.43 7.12
N VAL A 548 -12.47 -0.07 6.04
CA VAL A 548 -11.22 0.45 5.47
C VAL A 548 -11.52 0.89 4.04
N ALA A 549 -11.41 2.19 3.78
CA ALA A 549 -11.62 2.74 2.45
C ALA A 549 -10.50 2.28 1.51
N LEU A 550 -10.87 1.73 0.37
CA LEU A 550 -9.94 1.44 -0.71
C LEU A 550 -9.72 2.71 -1.51
N ASN A 551 -8.50 3.19 -1.53
CA ASN A 551 -8.11 4.39 -2.22
C ASN A 551 -8.38 4.28 -3.74
N ALA A 552 -8.79 5.37 -4.40
CA ALA A 552 -9.10 5.39 -5.84
C ALA A 552 -7.91 4.95 -6.72
N ILE A 553 -6.68 5.16 -6.27
CA ILE A 553 -5.45 4.74 -6.95
C ILE A 553 -5.31 3.21 -6.97
N MET A 554 -5.82 2.52 -5.95
CA MET A 554 -5.84 1.06 -5.86
C MET A 554 -6.88 0.41 -6.79
N ARG A 555 -7.81 1.19 -7.36
CA ARG A 555 -8.94 0.69 -8.16
C ARG A 555 -8.68 0.61 -9.65
N ASN A 556 -7.57 1.14 -10.16
CA ASN A 556 -7.21 1.04 -11.57
C ASN A 556 -6.70 -0.37 -11.97
N GLY A 557 -6.69 -1.31 -11.03
CA GLY A 557 -6.58 -2.73 -11.33
C GLY A 557 -7.84 -3.24 -12.03
N VAL A 558 -7.66 -4.05 -13.04
CA VAL A 558 -8.71 -4.80 -13.73
C VAL A 558 -9.64 -5.42 -12.68
N ARG A 559 -10.96 -5.37 -12.90
CA ARG A 559 -11.96 -6.07 -12.08
C ARG A 559 -11.59 -7.53 -11.97
N GLY A 560 -10.82 -7.90 -10.95
CA GLY A 560 -10.51 -9.28 -10.62
C GLY A 560 -11.65 -9.90 -9.83
N TYR A 561 -11.77 -11.22 -9.90
CA TYR A 561 -12.59 -11.95 -8.95
C TYR A 561 -11.93 -11.85 -7.58
N GLU A 562 -12.73 -11.64 -6.54
CA GLU A 562 -12.27 -11.65 -5.15
C GLU A 562 -11.81 -13.06 -4.79
N SER A 563 -10.60 -13.18 -4.33
CA SER A 563 -10.03 -14.44 -3.82
C SER A 563 -9.96 -14.45 -2.31
#